data_c083f689e9688ba7432764882c507b2f
#
_entry.id   c083f689e9688ba7432764882c507b2f
#
_cell.length_a   1.000
_cell.length_b   1.000
_cell.length_c   1.000
_cell.angle_alpha   90.00
_cell.angle_beta   90.00
_cell.angle_gamma   90.00
#
_symmetry.space_group_name_H-M   'P 1'
#
loop_
_entity.id
_entity.type
_entity.pdbx_description
1 polymer ?
#
loop_
_entity_poly.entity_id
_entity_poly.type
_entity_poly.pdbx_seq_one_letter_code
_entity_poly.pdbx_strand_id
1 'polypeptide(L)'
;MPQLDQPCSKHFTYRQLIECGETWQSSSIDNLPLADQSWQALADLATHILDPVYEQFGALEITYGFCSPPLATARKKLAKEQGVLPSIYPKLDQHSCFEKNRKGDIICSRGGAACDFHMPDTSSLEVTTWIVKQLPFDRLYFYGQNKPIHVSYNRESQNAAICIMAPKANGQGYIPRNLTPERFLEQFQL
;
A
#
# COMPACT_ATOMS: atom_id res chain seq x y z
N MET A 1 -12.00 -1.78 19.58
CA MET A 1 -10.86 -1.39 18.72
C MET A 1 -9.57 -1.94 19.31
N PRO A 2 -8.69 -2.53 18.50
CA PRO A 2 -7.38 -2.96 18.95
C PRO A 2 -6.55 -1.76 19.47
N GLN A 3 -5.52 -2.06 20.26
CA GLN A 3 -4.52 -1.06 20.63
C GLN A 3 -3.41 -1.03 19.58
N LEU A 4 -2.79 0.13 19.35
CA LEU A 4 -1.76 0.29 18.31
C LEU A 4 -0.57 -0.65 18.50
N ASP A 5 -0.14 -0.89 19.74
CA ASP A 5 0.99 -1.77 20.04
C ASP A 5 0.66 -3.26 20.08
N GLN A 6 -0.63 -3.59 19.88
CA GLN A 6 -1.00 -5.00 19.71
C GLN A 6 -0.44 -5.55 18.39
N PRO A 7 0.05 -6.82 18.41
CA PRO A 7 0.37 -7.52 17.18
C PRO A 7 -0.88 -7.61 16.26
N CYS A 8 -0.72 -7.21 15.01
CA CYS A 8 -1.73 -7.44 13.97
C CYS A 8 -1.41 -8.68 13.14
N SER A 9 -0.17 -9.16 13.23
CA SER A 9 0.31 -10.41 12.63
C SER A 9 1.49 -10.97 13.43
N LYS A 10 2.20 -11.94 12.87
CA LYS A 10 3.36 -12.57 13.54
C LYS A 10 4.52 -11.59 13.75
N HIS A 11 4.78 -10.69 12.81
CA HIS A 11 5.94 -9.80 12.80
C HIS A 11 5.59 -8.32 12.91
N PHE A 12 4.31 -7.94 12.79
CA PHE A 12 3.90 -6.54 12.73
C PHE A 12 2.88 -6.18 13.80
N THR A 13 2.91 -4.91 14.21
CA THR A 13 1.90 -4.26 15.05
C THR A 13 1.04 -3.32 14.20
N TYR A 14 -0.14 -2.97 14.71
CA TYR A 14 -0.98 -1.95 14.06
C TYR A 14 -0.27 -0.61 13.94
N ARG A 15 0.55 -0.24 14.94
CA ARG A 15 1.31 1.01 14.93
C ARG A 15 2.17 1.16 13.67
N GLN A 16 2.87 0.10 13.28
CA GLN A 16 3.74 0.14 12.10
C GLN A 16 2.98 0.38 10.80
N LEU A 17 1.73 -0.05 10.71
CA LEU A 17 0.88 0.13 9.53
C LEU A 17 0.10 1.46 9.53
N ILE A 18 -0.08 2.07 10.69
CA ILE A 18 -0.92 3.26 10.89
C ILE A 18 -0.07 4.52 11.07
N GLU A 19 1.00 4.44 11.86
CA GLU A 19 1.87 5.57 12.20
C GLU A 19 3.13 5.60 11.32
N CYS A 20 2.93 5.55 10.01
CA CYS A 20 4.00 5.55 9.02
C CYS A 20 3.77 6.61 7.92
N GLY A 21 4.86 6.91 7.20
CA GLY A 21 4.86 7.89 6.11
C GLY A 21 5.11 9.33 6.56
N GLU A 22 5.79 10.08 5.69
CA GLU A 22 6.29 11.43 5.98
C GLU A 22 5.19 12.42 6.40
N THR A 23 4.02 12.35 5.78
CA THR A 23 2.92 13.30 6.09
C THR A 23 2.40 13.07 7.50
N TRP A 24 2.26 11.81 7.94
CA TRP A 24 1.86 11.51 9.31
C TRP A 24 2.94 11.95 10.30
N GLN A 25 4.20 11.60 10.05
CA GLN A 25 5.34 11.95 10.92
C GLN A 25 5.52 13.45 11.08
N SER A 26 5.22 14.25 10.03
CA SER A 26 5.30 15.71 10.05
C SER A 26 4.04 16.43 10.51
N SER A 27 2.99 15.68 10.88
CA SER A 27 1.69 16.22 11.27
C SER A 27 1.24 15.64 12.62
N SER A 28 0.33 16.34 13.30
CA SER A 28 -0.32 15.83 14.53
C SER A 28 -1.71 15.26 14.21
N ILE A 29 -1.90 14.70 13.02
CA ILE A 29 -3.19 14.20 12.56
C ILE A 29 -3.43 12.82 13.14
N ASP A 30 -4.61 12.64 13.76
CA ASP A 30 -5.10 11.33 14.15
C ASP A 30 -5.38 10.48 12.90
N ASN A 31 -4.68 9.34 12.80
CA ASN A 31 -4.77 8.42 11.67
C ASN A 31 -5.38 7.07 12.06
N LEU A 32 -6.20 7.01 13.11
CA LEU A 32 -6.81 5.76 13.54
C LEU A 32 -7.92 5.30 12.58
N PRO A 33 -8.01 4.00 12.25
CA PRO A 33 -9.16 3.45 11.55
C PRO A 33 -10.42 3.55 12.40
N LEU A 34 -11.52 4.02 11.79
CA LEU A 34 -12.82 4.13 12.44
C LEU A 34 -13.70 2.89 12.21
N ALA A 35 -13.50 2.18 11.11
CA ALA A 35 -14.24 0.97 10.79
C ALA A 35 -13.53 -0.28 11.33
N ASP A 36 -14.26 -1.17 12.02
CA ASP A 36 -13.69 -2.44 12.50
C ASP A 36 -13.13 -3.29 11.35
N GLN A 37 -13.76 -3.23 10.17
CA GLN A 37 -13.30 -3.89 8.96
C GLN A 37 -11.94 -3.39 8.48
N SER A 38 -11.59 -2.12 8.74
CA SER A 38 -10.27 -1.57 8.41
C SER A 38 -9.16 -2.20 9.26
N TRP A 39 -9.40 -2.38 10.56
CA TRP A 39 -8.47 -3.07 11.45
C TRP A 39 -8.23 -4.52 11.00
N GLN A 40 -9.31 -5.24 10.65
CA GLN A 40 -9.21 -6.60 10.15
C GLN A 40 -8.44 -6.66 8.82
N ALA A 41 -8.70 -5.73 7.90
CA ALA A 41 -8.03 -5.69 6.61
C ALA A 41 -6.51 -5.41 6.74
N LEU A 42 -6.11 -4.57 7.69
CA LEU A 42 -4.70 -4.34 8.01
C LEU A 42 -4.02 -5.60 8.57
N ALA A 43 -4.70 -6.33 9.44
CA ALA A 43 -4.19 -7.61 9.96
C ALA A 43 -4.09 -8.67 8.85
N ASP A 44 -5.08 -8.74 7.95
CA ASP A 44 -5.05 -9.65 6.80
C ASP A 44 -3.89 -9.32 5.84
N LEU A 45 -3.69 -8.04 5.52
CA LEU A 45 -2.55 -7.59 4.70
C LEU A 45 -1.22 -7.98 5.34
N ALA A 46 -1.07 -7.74 6.64
CA ALA A 46 0.15 -8.10 7.36
C ALA A 46 0.39 -9.62 7.34
N THR A 47 -0.63 -10.42 7.63
CA THR A 47 -0.54 -11.88 7.71
C THR A 47 -0.26 -12.53 6.35
N HIS A 48 -0.94 -12.07 5.28
CA HIS A 48 -0.88 -12.73 3.98
C HIS A 48 0.18 -12.17 3.03
N ILE A 49 0.68 -10.97 3.29
CA ILE A 49 1.68 -10.32 2.44
C ILE A 49 2.96 -10.00 3.22
N LEU A 50 2.86 -9.22 4.32
CA LEU A 50 4.06 -8.69 4.96
C LEU A 50 4.84 -9.75 5.76
N ASP A 51 4.16 -10.61 6.51
CA ASP A 51 4.81 -11.70 7.25
C ASP A 51 5.57 -12.64 6.30
N PRO A 52 4.99 -13.16 5.19
CA PRO A 52 5.73 -13.98 4.23
C PRO A 52 6.91 -13.24 3.59
N VAL A 53 6.77 -11.95 3.25
CA VAL A 53 7.88 -11.15 2.71
C VAL A 53 9.00 -11.00 3.76
N TYR A 54 8.64 -10.72 5.01
CA TYR A 54 9.60 -10.62 6.12
C TYR A 54 10.34 -11.96 6.34
N GLU A 55 9.62 -13.07 6.29
CA GLU A 55 10.20 -14.42 6.48
C GLU A 55 11.14 -14.81 5.34
N GLN A 56 10.86 -14.36 4.12
CA GLN A 56 11.68 -14.66 2.95
C GLN A 56 12.92 -13.76 2.83
N PHE A 57 12.77 -12.46 3.10
CA PHE A 57 13.80 -11.46 2.77
C PHE A 57 14.34 -10.71 3.99
N GLY A 58 13.78 -10.89 5.17
CA GLY A 58 14.16 -10.16 6.38
C GLY A 58 13.39 -8.85 6.55
N ALA A 59 13.96 -7.92 7.33
CA ALA A 59 13.31 -6.69 7.72
C ALA A 59 12.96 -5.79 6.52
N LEU A 60 11.75 -5.27 6.51
CA LEU A 60 11.25 -4.32 5.52
C LEU A 60 10.89 -2.99 6.19
N GLU A 61 10.92 -1.91 5.41
CA GLU A 61 10.53 -0.57 5.84
C GLU A 61 9.20 -0.20 5.19
N ILE A 62 8.15 -0.02 6.01
CA ILE A 62 6.85 0.46 5.55
C ILE A 62 6.93 1.97 5.38
N THR A 63 6.83 2.44 4.13
CA THR A 63 6.90 3.86 3.78
C THR A 63 5.54 4.53 3.73
N TYR A 64 4.46 3.76 3.55
CA TYR A 64 3.10 4.25 3.58
C TYR A 64 2.12 3.10 3.84
N GLY A 65 1.27 3.26 4.84
CA GLY A 65 0.27 2.26 5.22
C GLY A 65 -1.14 2.84 5.22
N PHE A 66 -1.87 2.70 6.32
CA PHE A 66 -3.24 3.20 6.43
C PHE A 66 -3.33 4.72 6.27
N CYS A 67 -4.37 5.18 5.59
CA CYS A 67 -4.63 6.59 5.34
C CYS A 67 -6.08 6.95 5.67
N SER A 68 -6.27 7.56 6.84
CA SER A 68 -7.56 8.10 7.23
C SER A 68 -8.01 9.27 6.34
N PRO A 69 -9.30 9.60 6.27
CA PRO A 69 -9.80 10.76 5.53
C PRO A 69 -9.15 12.11 5.94
N PRO A 70 -8.89 12.37 7.23
CA PRO A 70 -8.12 13.55 7.64
C PRO A 70 -6.71 13.58 7.07
N LEU A 71 -5.96 12.47 7.15
CA LEU A 71 -4.61 12.37 6.61
C LEU A 71 -4.60 12.54 5.07
N ALA A 72 -5.55 11.92 4.37
CA ALA A 72 -5.71 12.11 2.92
C ALA A 72 -5.96 13.58 2.54
N THR A 73 -6.71 14.31 3.35
CA THR A 73 -6.96 15.74 3.16
C THR A 73 -5.68 16.56 3.35
N ALA A 74 -4.90 16.26 4.40
CA ALA A 74 -3.62 16.93 4.65
C ALA A 74 -2.61 16.68 3.53
N ARG A 75 -2.49 15.44 3.05
CA ARG A 75 -1.63 15.10 1.90
C ARG A 75 -1.99 15.89 0.64
N LYS A 76 -3.28 16.02 0.33
CA LYS A 76 -3.74 16.83 -0.81
C LYS A 76 -3.40 18.30 -0.65
N LYS A 77 -3.56 18.85 0.57
CA LYS A 77 -3.21 20.23 0.87
C LYS A 77 -1.71 20.46 0.67
N LEU A 78 -0.88 19.59 1.24
CA LEU A 78 0.59 19.66 1.13
C LEU A 78 1.04 19.56 -0.33
N ALA A 79 0.51 18.62 -1.11
CA ALA A 79 0.81 18.48 -2.53
C ALA A 79 0.49 19.77 -3.32
N LYS A 80 -0.65 20.41 -3.03
CA LYS A 80 -1.03 21.68 -3.64
C LYS A 80 -0.07 22.82 -3.27
N GLU A 81 0.35 22.89 -2.01
CA GLU A 81 1.31 23.88 -1.52
C GLU A 81 2.69 23.72 -2.18
N GLN A 82 3.09 22.49 -2.45
CA GLN A 82 4.34 22.15 -3.14
C GLN A 82 4.24 22.23 -4.67
N GLY A 83 3.08 22.56 -5.23
CA GLY A 83 2.86 22.61 -6.68
C GLY A 83 2.94 21.26 -7.39
N VAL A 84 2.78 20.15 -6.66
CA VAL A 84 2.79 18.80 -7.23
C VAL A 84 1.36 18.25 -7.33
N LEU A 85 1.14 17.36 -8.31
CA LEU A 85 -0.15 16.69 -8.45
C LEU A 85 -0.34 15.70 -7.30
N PRO A 86 -1.48 15.73 -6.58
CA PRO A 86 -1.75 14.74 -5.56
C PRO A 86 -1.87 13.35 -6.19
N SER A 87 -1.07 12.41 -5.71
CA SER A 87 -1.07 11.01 -6.17
C SER A 87 -2.21 10.17 -5.57
N ILE A 88 -3.22 10.81 -4.97
CA ILE A 88 -4.30 10.12 -4.25
C ILE A 88 -5.56 10.10 -5.10
N TYR A 89 -6.02 8.88 -5.42
CA TYR A 89 -7.30 8.60 -6.08
C TYR A 89 -8.21 7.86 -5.09
N PRO A 90 -8.97 8.56 -4.22
CA PRO A 90 -9.64 7.93 -3.07
C PRO A 90 -10.49 6.71 -3.40
N LYS A 91 -11.20 6.73 -4.54
CA LYS A 91 -12.05 5.61 -4.98
C LYS A 91 -11.27 4.34 -5.34
N LEU A 92 -9.97 4.46 -5.59
CA LEU A 92 -9.08 3.38 -6.02
C LEU A 92 -7.97 3.09 -5.01
N ASP A 93 -7.89 3.88 -3.94
CA ASP A 93 -6.81 3.88 -2.96
C ASP A 93 -7.16 2.98 -1.77
N GLN A 94 -6.66 1.74 -1.81
CA GLN A 94 -6.89 0.74 -0.76
C GLN A 94 -6.16 1.05 0.55
N HIS A 95 -5.32 2.09 0.61
CA HIS A 95 -4.80 2.62 1.89
C HIS A 95 -5.90 3.17 2.79
N SER A 96 -7.05 3.57 2.22
CA SER A 96 -8.22 3.99 3.02
C SER A 96 -9.04 2.82 3.58
N CYS A 97 -8.69 1.60 3.27
CA CYS A 97 -9.37 0.38 3.71
C CYS A 97 -10.90 0.45 3.53
N PHE A 98 -11.65 0.25 4.60
CA PHE A 98 -13.12 0.31 4.62
C PHE A 98 -13.66 1.61 5.21
N GLU A 99 -12.82 2.67 5.25
CA GLU A 99 -13.25 3.97 5.78
C GLU A 99 -14.36 4.60 4.93
N LYS A 100 -15.22 5.37 5.61
CA LYS A 100 -16.38 6.02 5.00
C LYS A 100 -16.16 7.53 4.88
N ASN A 101 -16.75 8.11 3.85
CA ASN A 101 -16.82 9.55 3.70
C ASN A 101 -17.87 10.16 4.65
N ARG A 102 -18.00 11.49 4.67
CA ARG A 102 -18.99 12.20 5.50
C ARG A 102 -20.45 11.87 5.21
N LYS A 103 -20.74 11.25 4.04
CA LYS A 103 -22.09 10.81 3.66
C LYS A 103 -22.38 9.37 4.06
N GLY A 104 -21.39 8.66 4.62
CA GLY A 104 -21.50 7.24 5.00
C GLY A 104 -21.13 6.26 3.89
N ASP A 105 -20.73 6.72 2.70
CA ASP A 105 -20.32 5.84 1.60
C ASP A 105 -18.87 5.37 1.82
N ILE A 106 -18.57 4.12 1.46
CA ILE A 106 -17.20 3.59 1.46
C ILE A 106 -16.34 4.41 0.48
N ILE A 107 -15.16 4.84 0.94
CA ILE A 107 -14.26 5.69 0.14
C ILE A 107 -13.65 4.90 -1.02
N CYS A 108 -13.05 3.74 -0.72
CA CYS A 108 -12.48 2.84 -1.73
C CYS A 108 -13.39 1.64 -1.94
N SER A 109 -13.99 1.54 -3.11
CA SER A 109 -14.90 0.42 -3.43
C SER A 109 -14.20 -0.92 -3.64
N ARG A 110 -12.86 -0.93 -3.70
CA ARG A 110 -12.08 -2.17 -3.87
C ARG A 110 -12.02 -3.01 -2.60
N GLY A 111 -12.19 -2.38 -1.42
CA GLY A 111 -12.02 -3.07 -0.13
C GLY A 111 -10.58 -3.52 0.14
N GLY A 112 -10.38 -4.26 1.25
CA GLY A 112 -9.07 -4.71 1.67
C GLY A 112 -8.19 -3.59 2.24
N ALA A 113 -6.87 -3.80 2.24
CA ALA A 113 -5.87 -2.83 2.69
C ALA A 113 -4.66 -2.81 1.76
N ALA A 114 -3.88 -1.74 1.80
CA ALA A 114 -2.65 -1.60 1.04
C ALA A 114 -1.52 -1.02 1.90
N CYS A 115 -0.29 -1.32 1.51
CA CYS A 115 0.89 -0.61 1.99
C CYS A 115 1.92 -0.43 0.88
N ASP A 116 2.77 0.58 1.07
CA ASP A 116 4.00 0.79 0.32
C ASP A 116 5.16 0.45 1.24
N PHE A 117 6.09 -0.36 0.75
CA PHE A 117 7.28 -0.73 1.51
C PHE A 117 8.48 -0.94 0.58
N HIS A 118 9.67 -0.93 1.15
CA HIS A 118 10.88 -1.35 0.45
C HIS A 118 11.77 -2.21 1.35
N MET A 119 12.68 -2.94 0.71
CA MET A 119 13.72 -3.71 1.39
C MET A 119 15.04 -2.95 1.25
N PRO A 120 15.78 -2.71 2.34
CA PRO A 120 17.06 -1.99 2.26
C PRO A 120 18.10 -2.68 1.37
N ASP A 121 18.16 -4.02 1.44
CA ASP A 121 19.22 -4.83 0.85
C ASP A 121 18.76 -5.71 -0.33
N THR A 122 17.50 -5.57 -0.76
CA THR A 122 16.93 -6.40 -1.83
C THR A 122 16.22 -5.53 -2.86
N SER A 123 16.45 -5.81 -4.15
CA SER A 123 15.81 -5.04 -5.21
C SER A 123 14.30 -5.23 -5.20
N SER A 124 13.54 -4.14 -5.41
CA SER A 124 12.08 -4.22 -5.50
C SER A 124 11.60 -5.11 -6.66
N LEU A 125 12.41 -5.34 -7.69
CA LEU A 125 12.08 -6.29 -8.76
C LEU A 125 12.10 -7.73 -8.24
N GLU A 126 13.10 -8.10 -7.47
CA GLU A 126 13.22 -9.43 -6.87
C GLU A 126 12.06 -9.73 -5.93
N VAL A 127 11.79 -8.81 -5.00
CA VAL A 127 10.67 -8.94 -4.06
C VAL A 127 9.33 -9.00 -4.79
N THR A 128 9.10 -8.11 -5.77
CA THR A 128 7.88 -8.11 -6.59
C THR A 128 7.70 -9.43 -7.32
N THR A 129 8.77 -9.95 -7.92
CA THR A 129 8.76 -11.24 -8.63
C THR A 129 8.36 -12.38 -7.72
N TRP A 130 8.92 -12.40 -6.51
CA TRP A 130 8.59 -13.42 -5.53
C TRP A 130 7.14 -13.30 -5.07
N ILE A 131 6.65 -12.09 -4.77
CA ILE A 131 5.23 -11.87 -4.42
C ILE A 131 4.32 -12.38 -5.52
N VAL A 132 4.62 -12.04 -6.79
CA VAL A 132 3.81 -12.46 -7.96
C VAL A 132 3.74 -13.97 -8.08
N LYS A 133 4.81 -14.69 -7.75
CA LYS A 133 4.88 -16.15 -7.85
C LYS A 133 4.27 -16.89 -6.66
N GLN A 134 4.27 -16.28 -5.47
CA GLN A 134 4.05 -17.01 -4.21
C GLN A 134 2.85 -16.54 -3.39
N LEU A 135 2.41 -15.28 -3.55
CA LEU A 135 1.43 -14.71 -2.62
C LEU A 135 0.09 -14.36 -3.28
N PRO A 136 -1.01 -14.46 -2.52
CA PRO A 136 -2.34 -14.06 -2.97
C PRO A 136 -2.49 -12.53 -2.77
N PHE A 137 -2.15 -11.72 -3.77
CA PHE A 137 -2.36 -10.28 -3.70
C PHE A 137 -3.56 -9.81 -4.54
N ASP A 138 -4.16 -8.67 -4.19
CA ASP A 138 -5.19 -8.05 -5.03
C ASP A 138 -4.55 -7.18 -6.11
N ARG A 139 -3.71 -6.21 -5.72
CA ARG A 139 -3.01 -5.31 -6.65
C ARG A 139 -1.58 -5.10 -6.23
N LEU A 140 -0.73 -4.92 -7.24
CA LEU A 140 0.68 -4.60 -7.07
C LEU A 140 1.06 -3.49 -8.06
N TYR A 141 1.68 -2.41 -7.55
CA TYR A 141 2.24 -1.34 -8.40
C TYR A 141 3.76 -1.35 -8.27
N PHE A 142 4.42 -1.55 -9.40
CA PHE A 142 5.88 -1.57 -9.49
C PHE A 142 6.40 -0.26 -10.10
N TYR A 143 7.15 0.50 -9.33
CA TYR A 143 7.69 1.82 -9.69
C TYR A 143 9.15 1.76 -10.16
N GLY A 144 9.79 0.61 -10.10
CA GLY A 144 11.20 0.39 -10.46
C GLY A 144 12.00 -0.28 -9.35
N GLN A 145 13.21 -0.73 -9.68
CA GLN A 145 14.03 -1.59 -8.80
C GLN A 145 14.43 -0.95 -7.46
N ASN A 146 14.54 0.39 -7.42
CA ASN A 146 14.98 1.15 -6.25
C ASN A 146 13.85 2.03 -5.69
N LYS A 147 12.61 1.64 -5.89
CA LYS A 147 11.44 2.37 -5.42
C LYS A 147 10.60 1.47 -4.51
N PRO A 148 9.83 2.02 -3.57
CA PRO A 148 8.89 1.22 -2.80
C PRO A 148 7.93 0.43 -3.69
N ILE A 149 7.54 -0.73 -3.21
CA ILE A 149 6.51 -1.59 -3.82
C ILE A 149 5.19 -1.23 -3.17
N HIS A 150 4.15 -0.94 -3.99
CA HIS A 150 2.79 -0.90 -3.49
C HIS A 150 2.16 -2.27 -3.63
N VAL A 151 1.59 -2.79 -2.57
CA VAL A 151 0.83 -4.04 -2.61
C VAL A 151 -0.43 -3.92 -1.78
N SER A 152 -1.51 -4.55 -2.26
CA SER A 152 -2.76 -4.66 -1.53
C SER A 152 -3.24 -6.09 -1.43
N TYR A 153 -4.00 -6.34 -0.38
CA TYR A 153 -4.68 -7.60 -0.12
C TYR A 153 -6.15 -7.35 0.21
N ASN A 154 -7.03 -8.17 -0.34
CA ASN A 154 -8.44 -8.21 0.00
C ASN A 154 -8.87 -9.67 0.16
N ARG A 155 -9.41 -10.02 1.32
CA ARG A 155 -9.87 -11.38 1.63
C ARG A 155 -10.90 -11.90 0.63
N GLU A 156 -11.80 -11.02 0.18
CA GLU A 156 -12.92 -11.36 -0.72
C GLU A 156 -12.52 -11.40 -2.20
N SER A 157 -11.36 -10.83 -2.55
CA SER A 157 -10.95 -10.69 -3.95
C SER A 157 -9.44 -10.53 -4.07
N GLN A 158 -8.79 -11.51 -4.72
CA GLN A 158 -7.36 -11.46 -5.07
C GLN A 158 -7.25 -11.45 -6.59
N ASN A 159 -7.29 -10.24 -7.17
CA ASN A 159 -7.32 -10.07 -8.64
C ASN A 159 -5.96 -10.29 -9.30
N ALA A 160 -4.88 -10.37 -8.54
CA ALA A 160 -3.51 -10.47 -9.01
C ALA A 160 -3.16 -9.41 -10.09
N ALA A 161 -3.74 -8.22 -9.96
CA ALA A 161 -3.57 -7.16 -10.94
C ALA A 161 -2.22 -6.44 -10.74
N ILE A 162 -1.40 -6.41 -11.77
CA ILE A 162 -0.09 -5.75 -11.74
C ILE A 162 -0.12 -4.49 -12.59
N CYS A 163 0.47 -3.41 -12.08
CA CYS A 163 0.64 -2.18 -12.81
C CYS A 163 2.11 -1.71 -12.73
N ILE A 164 2.79 -1.66 -13.88
CA ILE A 164 4.09 -1.00 -13.97
C ILE A 164 3.86 0.49 -14.11
N MET A 165 4.46 1.27 -13.22
CA MET A 165 4.40 2.71 -13.16
C MET A 165 5.65 3.30 -13.80
N ALA A 166 5.63 3.44 -15.13
CA ALA A 166 6.75 4.00 -15.88
C ALA A 166 6.84 5.51 -15.69
N PRO A 167 8.00 6.10 -15.33
CA PRO A 167 8.12 7.55 -15.18
C PRO A 167 7.88 8.23 -16.53
N LYS A 168 7.19 9.36 -16.52
CA LYS A 168 7.02 10.20 -17.73
C LYS A 168 8.34 10.85 -18.11
N ALA A 169 8.52 11.10 -19.40
CA ALA A 169 9.73 11.72 -19.94
C ALA A 169 10.02 13.12 -19.35
N ASN A 170 9.00 13.84 -18.92
CA ASN A 170 9.14 15.16 -18.27
C ASN A 170 9.44 15.07 -16.77
N GLY A 171 9.62 13.86 -16.21
CA GLY A 171 9.88 13.63 -14.80
C GLY A 171 8.68 13.87 -13.86
N GLN A 172 7.52 14.24 -14.37
CA GLN A 172 6.34 14.55 -13.57
C GLN A 172 5.27 13.44 -13.67
N GLY A 173 5.26 12.53 -12.69
CA GLY A 173 4.29 11.45 -12.59
C GLY A 173 4.64 10.23 -13.43
N TYR A 174 3.66 9.34 -13.57
CA TYR A 174 3.84 8.01 -14.15
C TYR A 174 2.83 7.74 -15.25
N ILE A 175 3.19 6.81 -16.15
CA ILE A 175 2.30 6.19 -17.14
C ILE A 175 2.02 4.77 -16.64
N PRO A 176 0.79 4.47 -16.21
CA PRO A 176 0.45 3.13 -15.76
C PRO A 176 0.32 2.16 -16.94
N ARG A 177 0.89 0.98 -16.79
CA ARG A 177 0.74 -0.14 -17.74
C ARG A 177 0.32 -1.39 -16.99
N ASN A 178 -0.92 -1.82 -17.21
CA ASN A 178 -1.47 -3.02 -16.57
C ASN A 178 -0.97 -4.28 -17.27
N LEU A 179 -0.58 -5.27 -16.48
CA LEU A 179 -0.12 -6.58 -16.91
C LEU A 179 -0.82 -7.68 -16.14
N THR A 180 -0.85 -8.88 -16.72
CA THR A 180 -1.09 -10.10 -15.95
C THR A 180 0.21 -10.58 -15.28
N PRO A 181 0.13 -11.45 -14.24
CA PRO A 181 1.32 -12.07 -13.63
C PRO A 181 2.29 -12.68 -14.65
N GLU A 182 1.76 -13.44 -15.60
CA GLU A 182 2.56 -14.12 -16.64
C GLU A 182 3.33 -13.10 -17.49
N ARG A 183 2.63 -12.05 -17.97
CA ARG A 183 3.26 -10.99 -18.78
C ARG A 183 4.28 -10.17 -18.01
N PHE A 184 4.08 -10.00 -16.70
CA PHE A 184 5.09 -9.35 -15.86
C PHE A 184 6.35 -10.20 -15.78
N LEU A 185 6.22 -11.49 -15.50
CA LEU A 185 7.36 -12.42 -15.42
C LEU A 185 8.10 -12.54 -16.76
N GLU A 186 7.38 -12.67 -17.88
CA GLU A 186 7.95 -12.70 -19.23
C GLU A 186 8.75 -11.43 -19.54
N GLN A 187 8.23 -10.24 -19.18
CA GLN A 187 8.88 -8.97 -19.46
C GLN A 187 10.26 -8.84 -18.81
N PHE A 188 10.44 -9.42 -17.65
CA PHE A 188 11.72 -9.38 -16.91
C PHE A 188 12.54 -10.67 -17.07
N GLN A 189 12.09 -11.60 -17.90
CA GLN A 189 12.74 -12.90 -18.18
C GLN A 189 12.99 -13.74 -16.92
N LEU A 190 11.96 -13.88 -16.06
CA LEU A 190 12.04 -14.42 -14.70
C LEU A 190 11.29 -15.75 -14.52
#